data_2d2c13042044c0e36a85c4ee29553c13
#
_entry.id   2d2c13042044c0e36a85c4ee29553c13
#
_cell.length_a   1.000
_cell.length_b   1.000
_cell.length_c   1.000
_cell.angle_alpha   90.00
_cell.angle_beta   90.00
_cell.angle_gamma   90.00
#
_symmetry.space_group_name_H-M   'P 1'
#
loop_
_entity.id
_entity.type
_entity.pdbx_description
1 polymer ?
#
loop_
_entity_poly.entity_id
_entity_poly.type
_entity_poly.pdbx_seq_one_letter_code
_entity_poly.pdbx_strand_id
1 'polypeptide(L)'
;MDAARPVVDALVVGGGPAGLSAAGRIAAAGHSVVVLERGAAFGEPVRTSGGSFVRPLRRMGVPRQLWQPVTRLRVVGPGTDRTFRYRRARMCVLDVRGLYQWLATQAAAAGADLRLKEHVTGALVEEGVVVGVRVRGGRELRARLVVDATGTAGLVARDAGLRGSAPRTAVGVESEVFAPSYDQREALLVVGDAVAPGGYGWAFPRGGGRVRLGVGVVRPDSDADVEDLLAHLVERTPALRDSCAGAQPLERHAGVMPAFDHGAVPAVTDGLVVVGDAAGHGSTLLGEGIRHAMVSGRLAGDAAATALRASGSPAAQDLSSYPEQWDRTVGRQMRIGYVLHEKVCAYGDPEWARALAAVARMSPGVVMTALAGELTPRLAVRLVARHPLLVLGEGRRFVRASLGR
;
A
#
# COMPACT_ATOMS: atom_id res chain seq x y z
N MET A 1 -10.55 -15.52 41.41
CA MET A 1 -9.49 -16.27 40.70
C MET A 1 -9.84 -16.19 39.23
N ASP A 2 -9.21 -15.25 38.53
CA ASP A 2 -9.40 -15.11 37.08
C ASP A 2 -8.63 -16.26 36.44
N ALA A 3 -9.33 -17.19 35.80
CA ALA A 3 -8.68 -18.29 35.08
C ALA A 3 -7.81 -17.66 34.02
N ALA A 4 -6.49 -17.86 34.08
CA ALA A 4 -5.54 -17.38 33.10
C ALA A 4 -6.04 -17.77 31.71
N ARG A 5 -6.53 -16.79 30.94
CA ARG A 5 -7.00 -17.06 29.58
C ARG A 5 -5.83 -17.69 28.80
N PRO A 6 -6.08 -18.73 28.00
CA PRO A 6 -5.03 -19.43 27.31
C PRO A 6 -4.26 -18.44 26.44
N VAL A 7 -2.95 -18.45 26.58
CA VAL A 7 -2.03 -17.68 25.75
C VAL A 7 -2.12 -18.24 24.33
N VAL A 8 -2.53 -17.43 23.35
CA VAL A 8 -2.53 -17.84 21.94
C VAL A 8 -1.11 -17.72 21.35
N ASP A 9 -0.81 -18.47 20.29
CA ASP A 9 0.50 -18.38 19.66
C ASP A 9 0.73 -17.01 19.02
N ALA A 10 -0.27 -16.48 18.31
CA ALA A 10 -0.16 -15.17 17.68
C ALA A 10 -1.42 -14.31 17.81
N LEU A 11 -1.22 -13.02 18.09
CA LEU A 11 -2.23 -11.97 17.96
C LEU A 11 -1.89 -11.10 16.75
N VAL A 12 -2.82 -10.96 15.81
CA VAL A 12 -2.68 -10.07 14.66
C VAL A 12 -3.58 -8.86 14.88
N VAL A 13 -2.97 -7.67 14.95
CA VAL A 13 -3.68 -6.41 15.19
C VAL A 13 -3.93 -5.71 13.88
N GLY A 14 -5.17 -5.72 13.41
CA GLY A 14 -5.63 -5.14 12.14
C GLY A 14 -5.95 -6.18 11.07
N GLY A 15 -7.19 -6.12 10.57
CA GLY A 15 -7.76 -6.98 9.54
C GLY A 15 -7.57 -6.48 8.11
N GLY A 16 -6.47 -5.75 7.84
CA GLY A 16 -6.07 -5.34 6.50
C GLY A 16 -5.35 -6.45 5.73
N PRO A 17 -4.94 -6.20 4.46
CA PRO A 17 -4.32 -7.21 3.61
C PRO A 17 -3.06 -7.82 4.21
N ALA A 18 -2.26 -7.05 4.96
CA ALA A 18 -1.05 -7.55 5.61
C ALA A 18 -1.40 -8.51 6.76
N GLY A 19 -2.29 -8.08 7.67
CA GLY A 19 -2.68 -8.87 8.82
C GLY A 19 -3.36 -10.17 8.44
N LEU A 20 -4.36 -10.12 7.53
CA LEU A 20 -5.06 -11.31 7.05
C LEU A 20 -4.13 -12.28 6.31
N SER A 21 -3.17 -11.75 5.53
CA SER A 21 -2.17 -12.58 4.86
C SER A 21 -1.22 -13.25 5.85
N ALA A 22 -0.80 -12.55 6.91
CA ALA A 22 0.05 -13.12 7.97
C ALA A 22 -0.73 -14.17 8.77
N ALA A 23 -1.95 -13.86 9.22
CA ALA A 23 -2.80 -14.76 9.97
C ALA A 23 -3.04 -16.08 9.22
N GLY A 24 -3.37 -16.02 7.93
CA GLY A 24 -3.58 -17.21 7.11
C GLY A 24 -2.33 -18.10 7.02
N ARG A 25 -1.11 -17.51 6.96
CA ARG A 25 0.15 -18.28 6.91
C ARG A 25 0.47 -18.92 8.26
N ILE A 26 0.29 -18.20 9.35
CA ILE A 26 0.55 -18.70 10.71
C ILE A 26 -0.44 -19.82 11.05
N ALA A 27 -1.74 -19.61 10.78
CA ALA A 27 -2.77 -20.61 11.03
C ALA A 27 -2.60 -21.88 10.18
N ALA A 28 -2.26 -21.73 8.88
CA ALA A 28 -1.97 -22.85 7.99
C ALA A 28 -0.78 -23.70 8.45
N ALA A 29 0.11 -23.14 9.27
CA ALA A 29 1.23 -23.86 9.90
C ALA A 29 0.85 -24.57 11.22
N GLY A 30 -0.42 -24.52 11.64
CA GLY A 30 -0.96 -25.19 12.81
C GLY A 30 -0.90 -24.40 14.11
N HIS A 31 -0.57 -23.11 14.07
CA HIS A 31 -0.54 -22.24 15.25
C HIS A 31 -1.91 -21.61 15.52
N SER A 32 -2.23 -21.39 16.81
CA SER A 32 -3.42 -20.64 17.22
C SER A 32 -3.24 -19.15 16.93
N VAL A 33 -4.16 -18.57 16.14
CA VAL A 33 -4.09 -17.17 15.69
C VAL A 33 -5.41 -16.47 15.94
N VAL A 34 -5.35 -15.28 16.54
CA VAL A 34 -6.49 -14.38 16.68
C VAL A 34 -6.22 -13.08 15.93
N VAL A 35 -7.13 -12.70 15.04
CA VAL A 35 -7.11 -11.41 14.34
C VAL A 35 -8.07 -10.45 15.01
N LEU A 36 -7.58 -9.29 15.44
CA LEU A 36 -8.34 -8.23 16.08
C LEU A 36 -8.58 -7.09 15.10
N GLU A 37 -9.82 -6.91 14.64
CA GLU A 37 -10.21 -5.82 13.75
C GLU A 37 -11.17 -4.87 14.48
N ARG A 38 -10.86 -3.57 14.46
CA ARG A 38 -11.70 -2.54 15.10
C ARG A 38 -13.00 -2.26 14.35
N GLY A 39 -13.04 -2.52 13.05
CA GLY A 39 -14.19 -2.31 12.18
C GLY A 39 -15.31 -3.32 12.43
N ALA A 40 -16.51 -3.02 11.94
CA ALA A 40 -17.65 -3.92 11.95
C ALA A 40 -17.61 -4.95 10.82
N ALA A 41 -16.74 -4.74 9.82
CA ALA A 41 -16.49 -5.64 8.70
C ALA A 41 -15.08 -5.47 8.16
N PHE A 42 -14.53 -6.52 7.54
CA PHE A 42 -13.27 -6.43 6.81
C PHE A 42 -13.47 -5.63 5.50
N GLY A 43 -12.59 -4.64 5.27
CA GLY A 43 -12.62 -3.79 4.09
C GLY A 43 -13.64 -2.63 4.17
N GLU A 44 -14.17 -2.33 5.35
CA GLU A 44 -15.04 -1.18 5.60
C GLU A 44 -14.50 -0.25 6.70
N PRO A 45 -14.55 1.08 6.47
CA PRO A 45 -14.81 1.72 5.17
C PRO A 45 -13.66 1.47 4.18
N VAL A 46 -13.94 1.58 2.88
CA VAL A 46 -12.91 1.55 1.84
C VAL A 46 -12.02 2.79 2.00
N ARG A 47 -10.69 2.61 1.97
CA ARG A 47 -9.71 3.68 2.26
C ARG A 47 -8.65 3.85 1.16
N THR A 48 -8.87 3.25 -0.01
CA THR A 48 -7.89 3.22 -1.08
C THR A 48 -8.57 3.01 -2.44
N SER A 49 -7.98 3.58 -3.49
CA SER A 49 -8.49 3.48 -4.86
C SER A 49 -8.44 2.06 -5.44
N GLY A 50 -7.57 1.21 -4.91
CA GLY A 50 -7.42 -0.17 -5.38
C GLY A 50 -6.67 -0.33 -6.70
N GLY A 51 -6.02 0.71 -7.20
CA GLY A 51 -5.13 0.58 -8.37
C GLY A 51 -4.02 -0.44 -8.11
N SER A 52 -3.81 -1.40 -9.02
CA SER A 52 -2.81 -2.45 -8.85
C SER A 52 -2.39 -3.09 -10.18
N PHE A 53 -1.55 -4.15 -10.11
CA PHE A 53 -0.97 -4.83 -11.28
C PHE A 53 -1.40 -6.29 -11.36
N VAL A 54 -1.81 -6.71 -12.56
CA VAL A 54 -2.43 -8.03 -12.81
C VAL A 54 -1.50 -9.20 -12.50
N ARG A 55 -0.21 -9.10 -12.91
CA ARG A 55 0.73 -10.22 -12.78
C ARG A 55 0.99 -10.64 -11.32
N PRO A 56 1.30 -9.70 -10.39
CA PRO A 56 1.45 -10.05 -8.98
C PRO A 56 0.18 -10.62 -8.36
N LEU A 57 -0.98 -10.03 -8.62
CA LEU A 57 -2.26 -10.51 -8.08
C LEU A 57 -2.57 -11.95 -8.49
N ARG A 58 -2.35 -12.29 -9.77
CA ARG A 58 -2.49 -13.65 -10.27
C ARG A 58 -1.55 -14.63 -9.58
N ARG A 59 -0.29 -14.25 -9.36
CA ARG A 59 0.69 -15.08 -8.63
C ARG A 59 0.29 -15.31 -7.17
N MET A 60 -0.41 -14.34 -6.58
CA MET A 60 -0.93 -14.46 -5.23
C MET A 60 -2.26 -15.21 -5.15
N GLY A 61 -2.83 -15.66 -6.28
CA GLY A 61 -4.07 -16.41 -6.34
C GLY A 61 -5.33 -15.54 -6.20
N VAL A 62 -5.23 -14.22 -6.37
CA VAL A 62 -6.40 -13.32 -6.26
C VAL A 62 -7.40 -13.64 -7.38
N PRO A 63 -8.67 -13.96 -7.03
CA PRO A 63 -9.71 -14.32 -7.99
C PRO A 63 -9.96 -13.22 -9.03
N ARG A 64 -10.22 -13.65 -10.27
CA ARG A 64 -10.40 -12.74 -11.41
C ARG A 64 -11.58 -11.77 -11.23
N GLN A 65 -12.62 -12.17 -10.55
CA GLN A 65 -13.82 -11.36 -10.30
C GLN A 65 -13.57 -10.19 -9.33
N LEU A 66 -12.47 -10.21 -8.58
CA LEU A 66 -12.13 -9.17 -7.62
C LEU A 66 -11.36 -7.98 -8.23
N TRP A 67 -11.24 -7.90 -9.54
CA TRP A 67 -10.56 -6.78 -10.18
C TRP A 67 -11.04 -6.49 -11.59
N GLN A 68 -11.18 -5.19 -11.91
CA GLN A 68 -11.47 -4.66 -13.24
C GLN A 68 -10.17 -4.54 -14.04
N PRO A 69 -10.05 -5.16 -15.23
CA PRO A 69 -8.85 -5.05 -16.06
C PRO A 69 -8.76 -3.69 -16.74
N VAL A 70 -7.52 -3.18 -16.84
CA VAL A 70 -7.18 -1.94 -17.51
C VAL A 70 -6.18 -2.24 -18.62
N THR A 71 -6.50 -1.81 -19.85
CA THR A 71 -5.65 -1.99 -21.03
C THR A 71 -5.10 -0.68 -21.60
N ARG A 72 -5.52 0.45 -21.03
CA ARG A 72 -5.02 1.78 -21.39
C ARG A 72 -4.62 2.54 -20.13
N LEU A 73 -3.48 3.18 -20.20
CA LEU A 73 -3.03 4.15 -19.23
C LEU A 73 -2.91 5.50 -19.92
N ARG A 74 -3.72 6.45 -19.51
CA ARG A 74 -3.62 7.84 -19.95
C ARG A 74 -2.91 8.66 -18.89
N VAL A 75 -1.90 9.40 -19.29
CA VAL A 75 -1.13 10.29 -18.41
C VAL A 75 -1.30 11.71 -18.94
N VAL A 76 -1.81 12.59 -18.10
CA VAL A 76 -2.13 13.98 -18.41
C VAL A 76 -1.36 14.88 -17.45
N GLY A 77 -0.86 15.98 -17.96
CA GLY A 77 -0.20 17.01 -17.18
C GLY A 77 0.32 18.13 -18.07
N PRO A 78 1.11 19.08 -17.57
CA PRO A 78 1.58 20.23 -18.31
C PRO A 78 2.19 19.85 -19.67
N GLY A 79 1.57 20.32 -20.75
CA GLY A 79 2.02 20.08 -22.12
C GLY A 79 1.94 18.64 -22.63
N THR A 80 1.28 17.73 -21.89
CA THR A 80 1.23 16.32 -22.28
C THR A 80 -0.14 15.72 -22.01
N ASP A 81 -0.67 15.01 -23.02
CA ASP A 81 -1.81 14.09 -22.91
C ASP A 81 -1.45 12.85 -23.72
N ARG A 82 -1.09 11.76 -23.03
CA ARG A 82 -0.57 10.57 -23.68
C ARG A 82 -1.25 9.31 -23.19
N THR A 83 -1.82 8.52 -24.13
CA THR A 83 -2.37 7.18 -23.83
C THR A 83 -1.40 6.08 -24.26
N PHE A 84 -1.06 5.21 -23.29
CA PHE A 84 -0.31 3.97 -23.51
C PHE A 84 -1.30 2.81 -23.61
N ARG A 85 -1.20 2.02 -24.70
CA ARG A 85 -2.11 0.92 -24.98
C ARG A 85 -1.41 -0.43 -24.81
N TYR A 86 -2.09 -1.39 -24.20
CA TYR A 86 -1.58 -2.74 -23.93
C TYR A 86 -2.51 -3.79 -24.55
N ARG A 87 -1.93 -4.76 -25.25
CA ARG A 87 -2.70 -5.89 -25.87
C ARG A 87 -3.45 -6.72 -24.82
N ARG A 88 -2.87 -6.85 -23.62
CA ARG A 88 -3.45 -7.52 -22.45
C ARG A 88 -3.39 -6.61 -21.26
N ALA A 89 -4.38 -6.70 -20.36
CA ALA A 89 -4.38 -5.93 -19.14
C ALA A 89 -3.12 -6.21 -18.31
N ARG A 90 -2.42 -5.16 -17.92
CA ARG A 90 -1.26 -5.19 -17.02
C ARG A 90 -1.54 -4.50 -15.70
N MET A 91 -2.45 -3.52 -15.73
CA MET A 91 -3.03 -2.87 -14.57
C MET A 91 -4.46 -3.36 -14.34
N CYS A 92 -4.95 -3.14 -13.15
CA CYS A 92 -6.35 -3.37 -12.77
C CYS A 92 -6.75 -2.46 -11.62
N VAL A 93 -8.06 -2.38 -11.39
CA VAL A 93 -8.64 -1.71 -10.22
C VAL A 93 -9.35 -2.77 -9.37
N LEU A 94 -8.95 -2.90 -8.12
CA LEU A 94 -9.45 -3.92 -7.20
C LEU A 94 -10.85 -3.58 -6.68
N ASP A 95 -11.65 -4.62 -6.50
CA ASP A 95 -12.72 -4.60 -5.54
C ASP A 95 -12.11 -4.73 -4.13
N VAL A 96 -11.86 -3.59 -3.50
CA VAL A 96 -11.12 -3.52 -2.23
C VAL A 96 -11.87 -4.27 -1.13
N ARG A 97 -13.19 -4.04 -0.99
CA ARG A 97 -14.01 -4.71 0.01
C ARG A 97 -14.04 -6.22 -0.23
N GLY A 98 -14.34 -6.63 -1.47
CA GLY A 98 -14.35 -8.04 -1.84
C GLY A 98 -12.99 -8.73 -1.64
N LEU A 99 -11.87 -8.03 -1.91
CA LEU A 99 -10.54 -8.57 -1.67
C LEU A 99 -10.26 -8.80 -0.18
N TYR A 100 -10.61 -7.86 0.70
CA TYR A 100 -10.38 -8.01 2.15
C TYR A 100 -11.23 -9.16 2.71
N GLN A 101 -12.49 -9.27 2.28
CA GLN A 101 -13.38 -10.37 2.68
C GLN A 101 -12.87 -11.72 2.16
N TRP A 102 -12.34 -11.76 0.92
CA TRP A 102 -11.69 -12.96 0.40
C TRP A 102 -10.47 -13.34 1.23
N LEU A 103 -9.59 -12.40 1.60
CA LEU A 103 -8.44 -12.66 2.46
C LEU A 103 -8.88 -13.15 3.86
N ALA A 104 -9.93 -12.56 4.43
CA ALA A 104 -10.51 -13.00 5.71
C ALA A 104 -11.01 -14.43 5.61
N THR A 105 -11.74 -14.78 4.54
CA THR A 105 -12.18 -16.15 4.28
C THR A 105 -11.01 -17.13 4.18
N GLN A 106 -9.91 -16.75 3.51
CA GLN A 106 -8.71 -17.60 3.42
C GLN A 106 -8.05 -17.80 4.80
N ALA A 107 -7.97 -16.73 5.62
CA ALA A 107 -7.42 -16.83 6.97
C ALA A 107 -8.28 -17.70 7.88
N ALA A 108 -9.60 -17.52 7.85
CA ALA A 108 -10.55 -18.34 8.62
C ALA A 108 -10.51 -19.80 8.19
N ALA A 109 -10.49 -20.08 6.88
CA ALA A 109 -10.38 -21.44 6.35
C ALA A 109 -9.06 -22.14 6.76
N ALA A 110 -7.99 -21.36 7.00
CA ALA A 110 -6.74 -21.85 7.55
C ALA A 110 -6.76 -22.08 9.07
N GLY A 111 -7.83 -21.67 9.79
CA GLY A 111 -8.00 -21.85 11.23
C GLY A 111 -7.78 -20.59 12.08
N ALA A 112 -7.64 -19.41 11.49
CA ALA A 112 -7.54 -18.16 12.26
C ALA A 112 -8.90 -17.77 12.86
N ASP A 113 -8.91 -17.34 14.14
CA ASP A 113 -10.06 -16.77 14.84
C ASP A 113 -10.16 -15.27 14.48
N LEU A 114 -11.21 -14.88 13.79
CA LEU A 114 -11.42 -13.51 13.30
C LEU A 114 -12.40 -12.77 14.21
N ARG A 115 -11.94 -11.70 14.86
CA ARG A 115 -12.76 -10.91 15.80
C ARG A 115 -12.94 -9.48 15.28
N LEU A 116 -14.17 -9.12 14.99
CA LEU A 116 -14.58 -7.76 14.61
C LEU A 116 -14.96 -6.95 15.86
N LYS A 117 -14.92 -5.61 15.71
CA LYS A 117 -15.20 -4.63 16.79
C LYS A 117 -14.25 -4.75 17.99
N GLU A 118 -13.09 -5.35 17.80
CA GLU A 118 -12.03 -5.43 18.80
C GLU A 118 -11.01 -4.30 18.59
N HIS A 119 -11.14 -3.26 19.40
CA HIS A 119 -10.32 -2.06 19.28
C HIS A 119 -9.09 -2.16 20.20
N VAL A 120 -7.94 -2.50 19.63
CA VAL A 120 -6.66 -2.47 20.35
C VAL A 120 -6.28 -1.01 20.63
N THR A 121 -5.88 -0.74 21.86
CA THR A 121 -5.52 0.59 22.36
C THR A 121 -4.03 0.74 22.70
N GLY A 122 -3.28 -0.36 22.78
CA GLY A 122 -1.86 -0.33 23.05
C GLY A 122 -1.21 -1.72 23.13
N ALA A 123 0.12 -1.75 23.17
CA ALA A 123 0.91 -2.93 23.41
C ALA A 123 0.99 -3.25 24.91
N LEU A 124 1.19 -4.54 25.23
CA LEU A 124 1.69 -4.99 26.53
C LEU A 124 3.18 -5.30 26.37
N VAL A 125 4.01 -4.54 27.07
CA VAL A 125 5.48 -4.71 26.99
C VAL A 125 5.96 -5.04 28.41
N GLU A 126 6.70 -6.15 28.55
CA GLU A 126 7.33 -6.60 29.79
C GLU A 126 8.80 -6.81 29.53
N GLU A 127 9.68 -6.17 30.29
CA GLU A 127 11.14 -6.27 30.16
C GLU A 127 11.68 -6.07 28.71
N GLY A 128 11.00 -5.17 27.96
CA GLY A 128 11.35 -4.90 26.56
C GLY A 128 10.76 -5.86 25.52
N VAL A 129 10.06 -6.91 25.95
CA VAL A 129 9.42 -7.90 25.09
C VAL A 129 7.93 -7.55 24.92
N VAL A 130 7.41 -7.62 23.71
CA VAL A 130 5.95 -7.49 23.46
C VAL A 130 5.28 -8.83 23.78
N VAL A 131 4.44 -8.87 24.82
CA VAL A 131 3.80 -10.07 25.33
C VAL A 131 2.29 -10.12 25.05
N GLY A 132 1.75 -9.11 24.37
CA GLY A 132 0.32 -9.03 24.07
C GLY A 132 -0.15 -7.62 23.74
N VAL A 133 -1.46 -7.40 23.85
CA VAL A 133 -2.09 -6.12 23.56
C VAL A 133 -3.21 -5.81 24.56
N ARG A 134 -3.48 -4.51 24.74
CA ARG A 134 -4.63 -4.00 25.49
C ARG A 134 -5.74 -3.61 24.52
N VAL A 135 -6.97 -4.02 24.79
CA VAL A 135 -8.15 -3.64 24.00
C VAL A 135 -9.00 -2.63 24.76
N ARG A 136 -9.90 -1.96 24.04
CA ARG A 136 -10.84 -1.00 24.65
C ARG A 136 -11.60 -1.66 25.79
N GLY A 137 -11.76 -0.93 26.90
CA GLY A 137 -12.33 -1.46 28.15
C GLY A 137 -11.30 -2.10 29.10
N GLY A 138 -10.00 -1.98 28.79
CA GLY A 138 -8.89 -2.38 29.68
C GLY A 138 -8.56 -3.88 29.69
N ARG A 139 -9.28 -4.71 28.93
CA ARG A 139 -9.00 -6.15 28.81
C ARG A 139 -7.66 -6.38 28.12
N GLU A 140 -6.85 -7.25 28.69
CA GLU A 140 -5.55 -7.65 28.15
C GLU A 140 -5.64 -9.00 27.44
N LEU A 141 -4.98 -9.10 26.30
CA LEU A 141 -4.85 -10.34 25.54
C LEU A 141 -3.36 -10.66 25.39
N ARG A 142 -2.94 -11.83 25.84
CA ARG A 142 -1.55 -12.27 25.80
C ARG A 142 -1.31 -13.24 24.66
N ALA A 143 -0.11 -13.17 24.07
CA ALA A 143 0.34 -14.07 23.02
C ALA A 143 1.85 -14.26 23.09
N ARG A 144 2.35 -15.32 22.47
CA ARG A 144 3.77 -15.57 22.26
C ARG A 144 4.38 -14.61 21.23
N LEU A 145 3.55 -14.14 20.27
CA LEU A 145 3.94 -13.21 19.21
C LEU A 145 2.78 -12.26 18.89
N VAL A 146 3.10 -10.99 18.68
CA VAL A 146 2.16 -9.99 18.15
C VAL A 146 2.58 -9.61 16.73
N VAL A 147 1.59 -9.47 15.82
CA VAL A 147 1.78 -8.92 14.47
C VAL A 147 1.09 -7.57 14.41
N ASP A 148 1.88 -6.49 14.29
CA ASP A 148 1.33 -5.14 14.07
C ASP A 148 0.98 -4.94 12.60
N ALA A 149 -0.30 -5.03 12.29
CA ALA A 149 -0.90 -4.74 11.00
C ALA A 149 -1.86 -3.54 11.08
N THR A 150 -1.59 -2.58 11.99
CA THR A 150 -2.48 -1.43 12.28
C THR A 150 -2.42 -0.32 11.21
N GLY A 151 -1.73 -0.57 10.12
CA GLY A 151 -1.60 0.36 8.99
C GLY A 151 -0.77 1.59 9.37
N THR A 152 -1.11 2.74 8.82
CA THR A 152 -0.34 3.98 9.02
C THR A 152 -0.21 4.38 10.50
N ALA A 153 -1.10 3.92 11.36
CA ALA A 153 -1.02 4.18 12.81
C ALA A 153 0.22 3.57 13.46
N GLY A 154 0.64 2.35 13.05
CA GLY A 154 1.76 1.62 13.65
C GLY A 154 1.65 1.55 15.18
N LEU A 155 0.46 1.23 15.69
CA LEU A 155 0.10 1.40 17.10
C LEU A 155 1.01 0.60 18.02
N VAL A 156 1.15 -0.72 17.75
CA VAL A 156 1.94 -1.62 18.59
C VAL A 156 3.43 -1.29 18.46
N ALA A 157 3.90 -1.01 17.24
CA ALA A 157 5.29 -0.62 16.98
C ALA A 157 5.67 0.70 17.69
N ARG A 158 4.77 1.67 17.75
CA ARG A 158 5.00 2.91 18.50
C ARG A 158 5.11 2.66 20.00
N ASP A 159 4.18 1.88 20.56
CA ASP A 159 4.18 1.60 21.99
C ASP A 159 5.39 0.75 22.41
N ALA A 160 5.88 -0.09 21.50
CA ALA A 160 7.13 -0.86 21.65
C ALA A 160 8.40 -0.01 21.41
N GLY A 161 8.27 1.29 21.13
CA GLY A 161 9.42 2.19 20.91
C GLY A 161 10.13 2.04 19.57
N LEU A 162 9.59 1.24 18.62
CA LEU A 162 10.21 1.03 17.30
C LEU A 162 9.96 2.18 16.32
N ARG A 163 8.96 3.00 16.59
CA ARG A 163 8.52 4.02 15.66
C ARG A 163 8.08 5.29 16.39
N GLY A 164 8.58 6.44 15.95
CA GLY A 164 8.02 7.74 16.28
C GLY A 164 6.74 8.07 15.50
N SER A 165 6.29 9.31 15.55
CA SER A 165 5.26 9.82 14.65
C SER A 165 5.78 9.79 13.21
N ALA A 166 4.93 9.41 12.24
CA ALA A 166 5.31 9.38 10.83
C ALA A 166 5.57 10.82 10.34
N PRO A 167 6.80 11.15 9.90
CA PRO A 167 7.14 12.51 9.50
C PRO A 167 6.49 12.93 8.17
N ARG A 168 6.20 11.97 7.30
CA ARG A 168 5.57 12.17 5.99
C ARG A 168 4.47 11.14 5.76
N THR A 169 3.32 11.64 5.28
CA THR A 169 2.16 10.81 4.93
C THR A 169 1.56 11.31 3.63
N ALA A 170 1.14 10.40 2.76
CA ALA A 170 0.27 10.74 1.66
C ALA A 170 -1.18 10.72 2.17
N VAL A 171 -1.92 11.77 1.89
CA VAL A 171 -3.35 11.88 2.15
C VAL A 171 -4.10 11.92 0.83
N GLY A 172 -5.16 11.15 0.72
CA GLY A 172 -5.96 11.11 -0.50
C GLY A 172 -7.44 10.99 -0.20
N VAL A 173 -8.22 11.59 -1.10
CA VAL A 173 -9.67 11.51 -1.12
C VAL A 173 -10.14 11.10 -2.50
N GLU A 174 -11.23 10.34 -2.57
CA GLU A 174 -11.83 9.96 -3.83
C GLU A 174 -13.36 9.86 -3.72
N SER A 175 -14.02 10.04 -4.83
CA SER A 175 -15.44 9.75 -5.00
C SER A 175 -15.60 8.60 -6.00
N GLU A 176 -16.23 7.50 -5.62
CA GLU A 176 -16.73 6.55 -6.58
C GLU A 176 -18.01 7.09 -7.18
N VAL A 177 -18.03 7.26 -8.50
CA VAL A 177 -19.15 7.87 -9.24
C VAL A 177 -19.71 6.94 -10.30
N PHE A 178 -20.98 7.10 -10.65
CA PHE A 178 -21.56 6.50 -11.84
C PHE A 178 -21.35 7.46 -13.02
N ALA A 179 -20.49 7.06 -13.96
CA ALA A 179 -20.09 7.79 -15.16
C ALA A 179 -20.07 6.81 -16.35
N PRO A 180 -21.23 6.47 -16.93
CA PRO A 180 -21.34 5.41 -17.95
C PRO A 180 -20.60 5.73 -19.24
N SER A 181 -20.35 7.00 -19.53
CA SER A 181 -19.57 7.46 -20.68
C SER A 181 -18.05 7.27 -20.51
N TYR A 182 -17.57 6.98 -19.30
CA TYR A 182 -16.13 6.78 -19.07
C TYR A 182 -15.67 5.41 -19.60
N ASP A 183 -14.54 5.39 -20.34
CA ASP A 183 -13.98 4.15 -20.89
C ASP A 183 -13.50 3.19 -19.76
N GLN A 184 -14.26 2.14 -19.55
CA GLN A 184 -13.99 1.15 -18.49
C GLN A 184 -12.70 0.35 -18.69
N ARG A 185 -11.90 0.62 -19.72
CA ARG A 185 -10.59 0.03 -19.99
C ARG A 185 -9.43 1.00 -19.80
N GLU A 186 -9.70 2.27 -19.47
CA GLU A 186 -8.72 3.32 -19.31
C GLU A 186 -8.56 3.73 -17.84
N ALA A 187 -7.34 3.64 -17.30
CA ALA A 187 -6.95 4.37 -16.10
C ALA A 187 -6.28 5.67 -16.49
N LEU A 188 -6.64 6.75 -15.82
CA LEU A 188 -6.05 8.06 -16.03
C LEU A 188 -5.28 8.48 -14.78
N LEU A 189 -4.08 9.04 -14.99
CA LEU A 189 -3.28 9.74 -13.99
C LEU A 189 -3.09 11.19 -14.44
N VAL A 190 -3.30 12.13 -13.54
CA VAL A 190 -3.15 13.57 -13.80
C VAL A 190 -2.15 14.15 -12.82
N VAL A 191 -1.18 14.91 -13.32
CA VAL A 191 -0.18 15.61 -12.51
C VAL A 191 -0.12 17.08 -12.87
N GLY A 192 0.43 17.90 -11.99
CA GLY A 192 0.59 19.34 -12.15
C GLY A 192 -0.06 20.13 -11.02
N ASP A 193 0.40 21.37 -10.85
CA ASP A 193 0.06 22.22 -9.71
C ASP A 193 -1.43 22.55 -9.63
N ALA A 194 -2.10 22.68 -10.78
CA ALA A 194 -3.53 22.97 -10.83
C ALA A 194 -4.42 21.81 -10.34
N VAL A 195 -3.92 20.58 -10.33
CA VAL A 195 -4.68 19.37 -9.98
C VAL A 195 -4.26 18.79 -8.62
N ALA A 196 -2.97 18.62 -8.40
CA ALA A 196 -2.47 18.00 -7.17
C ALA A 196 -1.00 18.41 -6.92
N PRO A 197 -0.73 19.58 -6.34
CA PRO A 197 0.65 20.01 -6.04
C PRO A 197 1.30 19.04 -5.06
N GLY A 198 2.47 18.51 -5.42
CA GLY A 198 3.17 17.47 -4.62
C GLY A 198 2.47 16.11 -4.59
N GLY A 199 1.64 15.81 -5.60
CA GLY A 199 0.90 14.57 -5.69
C GLY A 199 0.36 14.27 -7.09
N TYR A 200 -0.80 13.61 -7.17
CA TYR A 200 -1.47 13.35 -8.45
C TYR A 200 -2.98 13.11 -8.26
N GLY A 201 -3.73 13.33 -9.35
CA GLY A 201 -5.14 12.94 -9.48
C GLY A 201 -5.29 11.66 -10.30
N TRP A 202 -6.41 10.96 -10.13
CA TRP A 202 -6.71 9.74 -10.87
C TRP A 202 -8.17 9.61 -11.25
N ALA A 203 -8.41 8.82 -12.34
CA ALA A 203 -9.70 8.25 -12.65
C ALA A 203 -9.53 6.77 -12.94
N PHE A 204 -10.07 5.90 -12.06
CA PHE A 204 -9.89 4.45 -12.11
C PHE A 204 -11.22 3.73 -12.33
N PRO A 205 -11.40 3.00 -13.45
CA PRO A 205 -12.63 2.30 -13.76
C PRO A 205 -12.87 1.10 -12.84
N ARG A 206 -14.11 0.95 -12.37
CA ARG A 206 -14.53 -0.13 -11.48
C ARG A 206 -15.39 -1.20 -12.17
N GLY A 207 -15.73 -0.99 -13.45
CA GLY A 207 -16.72 -1.79 -14.16
C GLY A 207 -18.14 -1.27 -13.94
N GLY A 208 -19.07 -1.65 -14.83
CA GLY A 208 -20.47 -1.27 -14.71
C GLY A 208 -20.73 0.24 -14.76
N GLY A 209 -19.92 1.00 -15.49
CA GLY A 209 -20.04 2.46 -15.57
C GLY A 209 -19.56 3.21 -14.33
N ARG A 210 -18.94 2.53 -13.36
CA ARG A 210 -18.41 3.15 -12.14
C ARG A 210 -16.95 3.53 -12.30
N VAL A 211 -16.59 4.69 -11.74
CA VAL A 211 -15.22 5.25 -11.79
C VAL A 211 -14.89 5.84 -10.43
N ARG A 212 -13.65 5.64 -9.98
CA ARG A 212 -13.09 6.33 -8.82
C ARG A 212 -12.31 7.54 -9.29
N LEU A 213 -12.82 8.70 -8.99
CA LEU A 213 -12.19 10.00 -9.21
C LEU A 213 -11.54 10.45 -7.91
N GLY A 214 -10.25 10.68 -7.90
CA GLY A 214 -9.57 11.03 -6.67
C GLY A 214 -8.33 11.89 -6.87
N VAL A 215 -7.88 12.45 -5.77
CA VAL A 215 -6.63 13.22 -5.66
C VAL A 215 -5.91 12.83 -4.38
N GLY A 216 -4.59 12.90 -4.41
CA GLY A 216 -3.75 12.69 -3.25
C GLY A 216 -2.53 13.57 -3.30
N VAL A 217 -2.10 14.05 -2.13
CA VAL A 217 -0.91 14.87 -1.94
C VAL A 217 -0.09 14.35 -0.76
N VAL A 218 1.16 14.77 -0.66
CA VAL A 218 2.08 14.35 0.42
C VAL A 218 2.22 15.47 1.44
N ARG A 219 2.04 15.14 2.72
CA ARG A 219 2.27 16.02 3.86
C ARG A 219 3.68 15.79 4.45
N PRO A 220 4.44 16.82 4.79
CA PRO A 220 4.14 18.25 4.75
C PRO A 220 4.51 18.94 3.42
N ASP A 221 4.87 18.21 2.36
CA ASP A 221 5.36 18.77 1.10
C ASP A 221 4.30 19.65 0.39
N SER A 222 3.04 19.38 0.63
CA SER A 222 1.90 20.16 0.15
C SER A 222 0.90 20.39 1.27
N ASP A 223 0.38 21.60 1.41
CA ASP A 223 -0.68 22.01 2.34
C ASP A 223 -2.06 22.15 1.65
N ALA A 224 -2.12 21.87 0.34
CA ALA A 224 -3.33 21.97 -0.45
C ALA A 224 -4.50 21.17 0.12
N ASP A 225 -5.70 21.75 0.13
CA ASP A 225 -6.91 21.05 0.57
C ASP A 225 -7.33 19.99 -0.45
N VAL A 226 -7.25 18.72 -0.07
CA VAL A 226 -7.60 17.59 -0.95
C VAL A 226 -9.08 17.54 -1.31
N GLU A 227 -9.96 18.10 -0.47
CA GLU A 227 -11.39 18.18 -0.76
C GLU A 227 -11.66 19.21 -1.86
N ASP A 228 -11.02 20.38 -1.81
CA ASP A 228 -11.07 21.38 -2.87
C ASP A 228 -10.48 20.85 -4.18
N LEU A 229 -9.31 20.19 -4.11
CA LEU A 229 -8.69 19.60 -5.29
C LEU A 229 -9.62 18.57 -5.97
N LEU A 230 -10.29 17.72 -5.17
CA LEU A 230 -11.21 16.72 -5.72
C LEU A 230 -12.47 17.37 -6.30
N ALA A 231 -13.02 18.38 -5.63
CA ALA A 231 -14.22 19.09 -6.12
C ALA A 231 -14.01 19.67 -7.54
N HIS A 232 -12.79 20.11 -7.82
CA HIS A 232 -12.43 20.72 -9.10
C HIS A 232 -11.70 19.77 -10.08
N LEU A 233 -11.50 18.49 -9.73
CA LEU A 233 -10.71 17.56 -10.54
C LEU A 233 -11.22 17.44 -11.98
N VAL A 234 -12.53 17.28 -12.16
CA VAL A 234 -13.14 17.12 -13.50
C VAL A 234 -13.05 18.41 -14.30
N GLU A 235 -13.31 19.56 -13.66
CA GLU A 235 -13.23 20.88 -14.28
C GLU A 235 -11.79 21.21 -14.72
N ARG A 236 -10.82 20.99 -13.85
CA ARG A 236 -9.38 21.26 -14.11
C ARG A 236 -8.71 20.25 -15.02
N THR A 237 -9.40 19.13 -15.34
CA THR A 237 -8.88 18.06 -16.21
C THR A 237 -9.72 17.92 -17.47
N PRO A 238 -9.39 18.59 -18.58
CA PRO A 238 -10.16 18.52 -19.83
C PRO A 238 -10.44 17.09 -20.30
N ALA A 239 -9.51 16.16 -20.06
CA ALA A 239 -9.65 14.73 -20.38
C ALA A 239 -10.83 14.02 -19.68
N LEU A 240 -11.37 14.59 -18.61
CA LEU A 240 -12.50 14.05 -17.84
C LEU A 240 -13.83 14.73 -18.13
N ARG A 241 -13.83 15.95 -18.67
CA ARG A 241 -15.03 16.79 -18.81
C ARG A 241 -16.19 16.07 -19.48
N ASP A 242 -15.97 15.51 -20.67
CA ASP A 242 -17.03 14.88 -21.43
C ASP A 242 -17.43 13.51 -20.85
N SER A 243 -16.44 12.73 -20.41
CA SER A 243 -16.65 11.36 -19.93
C SER A 243 -17.22 11.29 -18.52
N CYS A 244 -17.05 12.35 -17.71
CA CYS A 244 -17.55 12.46 -16.35
C CYS A 244 -18.58 13.59 -16.17
N ALA A 245 -19.04 14.24 -17.25
CA ALA A 245 -20.13 15.22 -17.18
C ALA A 245 -21.39 14.56 -16.62
N GLY A 246 -21.99 15.19 -15.61
CA GLY A 246 -23.19 14.66 -14.94
C GLY A 246 -22.98 13.37 -14.15
N ALA A 247 -21.74 12.98 -13.85
CA ALA A 247 -21.46 11.83 -13.02
C ALA A 247 -22.15 11.92 -11.65
N GLN A 248 -22.76 10.82 -11.20
CA GLN A 248 -23.51 10.78 -9.94
C GLN A 248 -22.65 10.15 -8.85
N PRO A 249 -22.48 10.78 -7.66
CA PRO A 249 -21.70 10.22 -6.57
C PRO A 249 -22.39 8.99 -5.97
N LEU A 250 -21.62 7.94 -5.71
CA LEU A 250 -22.10 6.70 -5.12
C LEU A 250 -21.47 6.46 -3.73
N GLU A 251 -20.17 6.74 -3.59
CA GLU A 251 -19.43 6.44 -2.36
C GLU A 251 -18.26 7.42 -2.21
N ARG A 252 -17.94 7.78 -0.98
CA ARG A 252 -16.80 8.67 -0.66
C ARG A 252 -15.75 7.89 0.12
N HIS A 253 -14.49 8.00 -0.29
CA HIS A 253 -13.39 7.36 0.39
C HIS A 253 -12.32 8.39 0.75
N ALA A 254 -11.67 8.16 1.90
CA ALA A 254 -10.49 8.90 2.32
C ALA A 254 -9.47 7.93 2.90
N GLY A 255 -8.21 8.16 2.63
CA GLY A 255 -7.12 7.31 3.08
C GLY A 255 -5.85 8.09 3.40
N VAL A 256 -5.06 7.51 4.28
CA VAL A 256 -3.72 7.98 4.62
C VAL A 256 -2.77 6.79 4.48
N MET A 257 -1.61 7.02 3.88
CA MET A 257 -0.56 6.01 3.79
C MET A 257 0.79 6.60 4.19
N PRO A 258 1.76 5.77 4.64
CA PRO A 258 3.11 6.24 4.91
C PRO A 258 3.79 6.69 3.61
N ALA A 259 4.49 7.83 3.66
CA ALA A 259 5.26 8.38 2.55
C ALA A 259 6.73 8.53 2.93
N PHE A 260 7.29 7.57 3.67
CA PHE A 260 8.68 7.52 4.12
C PHE A 260 9.37 6.22 3.67
N ASP A 261 10.69 6.19 3.77
CA ASP A 261 11.47 4.98 3.44
C ASP A 261 11.12 3.83 4.41
N HIS A 262 10.83 2.64 3.85
CA HIS A 262 10.50 1.45 4.63
C HIS A 262 11.63 1.02 5.60
N GLY A 263 12.89 1.39 5.33
CA GLY A 263 14.01 1.15 6.25
C GLY A 263 14.01 2.01 7.51
N ALA A 264 13.11 3.00 7.60
CA ALA A 264 13.02 3.88 8.77
C ALA A 264 12.34 3.23 9.99
N VAL A 265 11.68 2.09 9.81
CA VAL A 265 10.99 1.35 10.88
C VAL A 265 11.54 -0.07 10.95
N PRO A 266 12.12 -0.51 12.08
CA PRO A 266 12.45 -1.91 12.29
C PRO A 266 11.22 -2.79 12.14
N ALA A 267 11.33 -3.84 11.32
CA ALA A 267 10.19 -4.71 11.03
C ALA A 267 9.98 -5.82 12.09
N VAL A 268 10.95 -6.00 13.01
CA VAL A 268 10.91 -7.00 14.08
C VAL A 268 11.55 -6.49 15.37
N THR A 269 11.05 -6.96 16.50
CA THR A 269 11.70 -6.94 17.82
C THR A 269 11.21 -8.16 18.61
N ASP A 270 11.67 -8.32 19.85
CA ASP A 270 11.28 -9.45 20.70
C ASP A 270 9.76 -9.46 20.92
N GLY A 271 9.13 -10.56 20.52
CA GLY A 271 7.68 -10.73 20.59
C GLY A 271 6.84 -9.94 19.57
N LEU A 272 7.44 -9.22 18.62
CA LEU A 272 6.71 -8.39 17.67
C LEU A 272 7.23 -8.48 16.23
N VAL A 273 6.29 -8.58 15.29
CA VAL A 273 6.51 -8.39 13.84
C VAL A 273 5.64 -7.26 13.34
N VAL A 274 6.20 -6.34 12.56
CA VAL A 274 5.51 -5.17 11.97
C VAL A 274 5.32 -5.39 10.47
N VAL A 275 4.11 -5.22 9.94
CA VAL A 275 3.78 -5.54 8.56
C VAL A 275 2.98 -4.42 7.85
N GLY A 276 3.05 -4.41 6.53
CA GLY A 276 2.29 -3.46 5.71
C GLY A 276 2.67 -2.01 5.99
N ASP A 277 1.69 -1.11 5.98
CA ASP A 277 1.91 0.33 6.19
C ASP A 277 2.50 0.66 7.57
N ALA A 278 2.29 -0.20 8.57
CA ALA A 278 2.91 -0.03 9.89
C ALA A 278 4.44 -0.11 9.81
N ALA A 279 4.97 -0.93 8.89
CA ALA A 279 6.39 -1.04 8.57
C ALA A 279 6.84 -0.15 7.38
N GLY A 280 5.96 0.71 6.85
CA GLY A 280 6.27 1.52 5.66
C GLY A 280 6.31 0.71 4.35
N HIS A 281 5.70 -0.48 4.30
CA HIS A 281 5.74 -1.39 3.16
C HIS A 281 4.71 -1.05 2.08
N GLY A 282 4.65 0.21 1.64
CA GLY A 282 3.84 0.70 0.52
C GLY A 282 4.71 1.37 -0.55
N SER A 283 4.31 1.30 -1.82
CA SER A 283 4.97 2.06 -2.87
C SER A 283 4.65 3.54 -2.74
N THR A 284 5.62 4.32 -2.31
CA THR A 284 5.46 5.78 -2.16
C THR A 284 5.26 6.46 -3.51
N LEU A 285 5.88 5.95 -4.59
CA LEU A 285 5.81 6.56 -5.93
C LEU A 285 4.39 6.58 -6.52
N LEU A 286 3.61 5.51 -6.30
CA LEU A 286 2.26 5.38 -6.86
C LEU A 286 1.15 5.29 -5.80
N GLY A 287 1.50 5.36 -4.52
CA GLY A 287 0.50 5.15 -3.47
C GLY A 287 -0.09 3.72 -3.46
N GLU A 288 0.62 2.70 -3.99
CA GLU A 288 0.13 1.33 -4.03
C GLU A 288 0.57 0.56 -2.78
N GLY A 289 -0.38 0.27 -1.87
CA GLY A 289 -0.10 -0.44 -0.62
C GLY A 289 -0.58 -1.90 -0.62
N ILE A 290 -1.74 -2.23 -1.21
CA ILE A 290 -2.44 -3.52 -1.04
C ILE A 290 -1.55 -4.72 -1.42
N ARG A 291 -0.98 -4.72 -2.62
CA ARG A 291 -0.12 -5.80 -3.10
C ARG A 291 1.08 -6.03 -2.20
N HIS A 292 1.72 -4.95 -1.78
CA HIS A 292 2.91 -5.00 -0.93
C HIS A 292 2.56 -5.44 0.50
N ALA A 293 1.42 -5.00 1.02
CA ALA A 293 0.89 -5.47 2.30
C ALA A 293 0.64 -6.99 2.29
N MET A 294 0.06 -7.53 1.20
CA MET A 294 -0.12 -8.99 1.06
C MET A 294 1.22 -9.74 1.02
N VAL A 295 2.22 -9.21 0.30
CA VAL A 295 3.57 -9.82 0.25
C VAL A 295 4.23 -9.76 1.63
N SER A 296 4.23 -8.60 2.27
CA SER A 296 4.75 -8.37 3.62
C SER A 296 4.13 -9.33 4.64
N GLY A 297 2.79 -9.42 4.65
CA GLY A 297 2.08 -10.32 5.56
C GLY A 297 2.42 -11.79 5.34
N ARG A 298 2.55 -12.26 4.08
CA ARG A 298 2.93 -13.64 3.78
C ARG A 298 4.35 -13.96 4.27
N LEU A 299 5.32 -13.10 3.97
CA LEU A 299 6.70 -13.28 4.40
C LEU A 299 6.81 -13.27 5.93
N ALA A 300 6.15 -12.33 6.58
CA ALA A 300 6.09 -12.23 8.03
C ALA A 300 5.42 -13.45 8.67
N GLY A 301 4.31 -13.91 8.08
CA GLY A 301 3.60 -15.10 8.56
C GLY A 301 4.43 -16.38 8.46
N ASP A 302 5.20 -16.55 7.38
CA ASP A 302 6.10 -17.70 7.21
C ASP A 302 7.25 -17.67 8.23
N ALA A 303 7.86 -16.50 8.47
CA ALA A 303 8.90 -16.31 9.48
C ALA A 303 8.34 -16.55 10.91
N ALA A 304 7.19 -15.96 11.21
CA ALA A 304 6.49 -16.12 12.48
C ALA A 304 6.17 -17.60 12.77
N ALA A 305 5.62 -18.32 11.79
CA ALA A 305 5.30 -19.73 11.93
C ALA A 305 6.54 -20.60 12.18
N THR A 306 7.69 -20.24 11.60
CA THR A 306 8.97 -20.92 11.84
C THR A 306 9.47 -20.63 13.24
N ALA A 307 9.49 -19.38 13.66
CA ALA A 307 9.95 -18.97 14.98
C ALA A 307 9.10 -19.54 16.11
N LEU A 308 7.77 -19.56 15.97
CA LEU A 308 6.83 -20.13 16.94
C LEU A 308 7.00 -21.65 17.15
N ARG A 309 7.52 -22.39 16.15
CA ARG A 309 7.86 -23.81 16.32
C ARG A 309 9.15 -24.03 17.13
N ALA A 310 10.07 -23.08 17.03
CA ALA A 310 11.41 -23.23 17.61
C ALA A 310 11.48 -22.71 19.07
N SER A 311 10.70 -21.69 19.43
CA SER A 311 10.81 -20.99 20.71
C SER A 311 9.46 -20.72 21.37
N GLY A 312 9.44 -20.56 22.69
CA GLY A 312 8.26 -20.20 23.48
C GLY A 312 7.76 -18.78 23.17
N SER A 313 8.67 -17.80 23.11
CA SER A 313 8.41 -16.44 22.71
C SER A 313 9.52 -16.03 21.75
N PRO A 314 9.22 -15.76 20.47
CA PRO A 314 10.24 -15.46 19.47
C PRO A 314 11.01 -14.18 19.77
N ALA A 315 12.34 -14.25 19.78
CA ALA A 315 13.21 -13.08 19.80
C ALA A 315 13.36 -12.49 18.39
N ALA A 316 13.84 -11.26 18.31
CA ALA A 316 14.05 -10.55 17.03
C ALA A 316 14.90 -11.36 16.05
N GLN A 317 15.94 -12.05 16.54
CA GLN A 317 16.82 -12.89 15.73
C GLN A 317 16.08 -14.07 15.08
N ASP A 318 15.09 -14.67 15.75
CA ASP A 318 14.30 -15.79 15.22
C ASP A 318 13.39 -15.33 14.08
N LEU A 319 13.09 -14.03 14.02
CA LEU A 319 12.23 -13.37 13.04
C LEU A 319 13.01 -12.70 11.90
N SER A 320 14.36 -12.70 11.95
CA SER A 320 15.23 -11.96 11.02
C SER A 320 15.07 -12.35 9.56
N SER A 321 14.63 -13.58 9.29
CA SER A 321 14.34 -14.04 7.93
C SER A 321 13.27 -13.21 7.19
N TYR A 322 12.35 -12.55 7.92
CA TYR A 322 11.32 -11.71 7.32
C TYR A 322 11.89 -10.42 6.69
N PRO A 323 12.56 -9.51 7.43
CA PRO A 323 13.13 -8.31 6.81
C PRO A 323 14.15 -8.63 5.72
N GLU A 324 14.94 -9.69 5.87
CA GLU A 324 15.87 -10.14 4.83
C GLU A 324 15.18 -10.59 3.54
N GLN A 325 14.11 -11.37 3.65
CA GLN A 325 13.32 -11.80 2.49
C GLN A 325 12.57 -10.62 1.85
N TRP A 326 12.05 -9.69 2.67
CA TRP A 326 11.45 -8.46 2.17
C TRP A 326 12.43 -7.67 1.31
N ASP A 327 13.64 -7.41 1.82
CA ASP A 327 14.66 -6.66 1.10
C ASP A 327 15.08 -7.33 -0.22
N ARG A 328 15.24 -8.65 -0.22
CA ARG A 328 15.54 -9.41 -1.44
C ARG A 328 14.40 -9.39 -2.47
N THR A 329 13.15 -9.35 -2.02
CA THR A 329 11.98 -9.50 -2.89
C THR A 329 11.48 -8.17 -3.44
N VAL A 330 11.34 -7.15 -2.58
CA VAL A 330 10.72 -5.86 -2.91
C VAL A 330 11.48 -4.64 -2.37
N GLY A 331 12.25 -4.78 -1.29
CA GLY A 331 12.87 -3.65 -0.59
C GLY A 331 13.70 -2.75 -1.50
N ARG A 332 14.48 -3.35 -2.40
CA ARG A 332 15.26 -2.59 -3.40
C ARG A 332 14.39 -1.73 -4.32
N GLN A 333 13.26 -2.27 -4.77
CA GLN A 333 12.33 -1.55 -5.64
C GLN A 333 11.66 -0.40 -4.87
N MET A 334 11.39 -0.62 -3.59
CA MET A 334 10.83 0.40 -2.70
C MET A 334 11.80 1.56 -2.51
N ARG A 335 13.09 1.29 -2.26
CA ARG A 335 14.12 2.35 -2.14
C ARG A 335 14.24 3.19 -3.42
N ILE A 336 14.26 2.54 -4.59
CA ILE A 336 14.26 3.27 -5.88
C ILE A 336 13.00 4.11 -6.04
N GLY A 337 11.84 3.52 -5.71
CA GLY A 337 10.55 4.23 -5.77
C GLY A 337 10.51 5.42 -4.83
N TYR A 338 11.08 5.31 -3.63
CA TYR A 338 11.16 6.39 -2.66
C TYR A 338 12.02 7.57 -3.14
N VAL A 339 13.22 7.29 -3.69
CA VAL A 339 14.08 8.35 -4.26
C VAL A 339 13.39 9.10 -5.40
N LEU A 340 12.67 8.37 -6.26
CA LEU A 340 11.89 9.00 -7.33
C LEU A 340 10.70 9.79 -6.77
N HIS A 341 10.04 9.28 -5.75
CA HIS A 341 8.93 9.94 -5.08
C HIS A 341 9.35 11.29 -4.48
N GLU A 342 10.44 11.34 -3.69
CA GLU A 342 10.95 12.60 -3.14
C GLU A 342 11.19 13.65 -4.22
N LYS A 343 11.71 13.21 -5.37
CA LYS A 343 11.95 14.09 -6.50
C LYS A 343 10.66 14.62 -7.13
N VAL A 344 9.71 13.73 -7.43
CA VAL A 344 8.48 14.16 -8.13
C VAL A 344 7.53 14.95 -7.25
N CYS A 345 7.59 14.78 -5.93
CA CYS A 345 6.84 15.62 -4.99
C CYS A 345 7.29 17.09 -5.00
N ALA A 346 8.53 17.35 -5.40
CA ALA A 346 9.08 18.70 -5.52
C ALA A 346 8.89 19.32 -6.91
N TYR A 347 8.22 18.62 -7.86
CA TYR A 347 8.00 19.13 -9.19
C TYR A 347 6.87 20.16 -9.22
N GLY A 348 7.16 21.32 -9.82
CA GLY A 348 6.15 22.23 -10.37
C GLY A 348 5.83 21.92 -11.83
N ASP A 349 4.93 22.68 -12.43
CA ASP A 349 4.50 22.49 -13.81
C ASP A 349 5.66 22.46 -14.83
N PRO A 350 6.72 23.29 -14.75
CA PRO A 350 7.85 23.21 -15.68
C PRO A 350 8.63 21.89 -15.60
N GLU A 351 8.83 21.33 -14.39
CA GLU A 351 9.50 20.04 -14.19
C GLU A 351 8.61 18.91 -14.70
N TRP A 352 7.32 18.94 -14.41
CA TRP A 352 6.35 17.99 -14.93
C TRP A 352 6.31 18.00 -16.45
N ALA A 353 6.29 19.17 -17.10
CA ALA A 353 6.32 19.27 -18.57
C ALA A 353 7.54 18.54 -19.16
N ARG A 354 8.74 18.76 -18.59
CA ARG A 354 9.97 18.08 -19.04
C ARG A 354 9.93 16.58 -18.80
N ALA A 355 9.49 16.16 -17.62
CA ALA A 355 9.41 14.75 -17.25
C ALA A 355 8.40 13.99 -18.12
N LEU A 356 7.20 14.56 -18.32
CA LEU A 356 6.15 13.96 -19.13
C LEU A 356 6.54 13.88 -20.61
N ALA A 357 7.23 14.89 -21.16
CA ALA A 357 7.77 14.82 -22.52
C ALA A 357 8.75 13.65 -22.71
N ALA A 358 9.55 13.33 -21.68
CA ALA A 358 10.42 12.15 -21.70
C ALA A 358 9.60 10.84 -21.59
N VAL A 359 8.64 10.78 -20.67
CA VAL A 359 7.75 9.60 -20.48
C VAL A 359 6.95 9.32 -21.76
N ALA A 360 6.43 10.34 -22.44
CA ALA A 360 5.63 10.20 -23.67
C ALA A 360 6.40 9.50 -24.82
N ARG A 361 7.74 9.58 -24.81
CA ARG A 361 8.61 8.91 -25.79
C ARG A 361 8.95 7.46 -25.42
N MET A 362 8.63 7.02 -24.21
CA MET A 362 8.91 5.65 -23.76
C MET A 362 7.96 4.65 -24.41
N SER A 363 8.43 3.42 -24.58
CA SER A 363 7.54 2.33 -24.99
C SER A 363 6.56 1.98 -23.86
N PRO A 364 5.31 1.55 -24.19
CA PRO A 364 4.33 1.16 -23.18
C PRO A 364 4.86 0.13 -22.17
N GLY A 365 5.70 -0.82 -22.64
CA GLY A 365 6.31 -1.83 -21.78
C GLY A 365 7.23 -1.25 -20.72
N VAL A 366 8.04 -0.27 -21.07
CA VAL A 366 8.95 0.42 -20.14
C VAL A 366 8.18 1.22 -19.10
N VAL A 367 7.17 1.99 -19.52
CA VAL A 367 6.32 2.77 -18.61
C VAL A 367 5.66 1.84 -17.59
N MET A 368 5.07 0.74 -18.03
CA MET A 368 4.41 -0.21 -17.13
C MET A 368 5.38 -0.88 -16.16
N THR A 369 6.59 -1.24 -16.61
CA THR A 369 7.61 -1.83 -15.75
C THR A 369 8.11 -0.85 -14.70
N ALA A 370 8.26 0.43 -15.07
CA ALA A 370 8.63 1.50 -14.13
C ALA A 370 7.55 1.71 -13.07
N LEU A 371 6.29 1.84 -13.49
CA LEU A 371 5.15 2.03 -12.58
C LEU A 371 4.94 0.83 -11.65
N ALA A 372 5.12 -0.40 -12.15
CA ALA A 372 5.01 -1.60 -11.31
C ALA A 372 6.16 -1.76 -10.28
N GLY A 373 7.17 -0.88 -10.33
CA GLY A 373 8.38 -1.01 -9.51
C GLY A 373 9.27 -2.19 -9.94
N GLU A 374 9.06 -2.78 -11.12
CA GLU A 374 9.82 -3.92 -11.62
C GLU A 374 11.10 -3.48 -12.36
N LEU A 375 11.72 -2.36 -11.94
CA LEU A 375 12.94 -1.84 -12.55
C LEU A 375 14.13 -2.74 -12.22
N THR A 376 14.65 -3.42 -13.23
CA THR A 376 15.95 -4.10 -13.09
C THR A 376 17.08 -3.07 -13.14
N PRO A 377 18.26 -3.32 -12.52
CA PRO A 377 19.42 -2.43 -12.60
C PRO A 377 19.82 -2.07 -14.03
N ARG A 378 19.76 -3.05 -14.95
CA ARG A 378 20.04 -2.83 -16.38
C ARG A 378 19.04 -1.88 -17.03
N LEU A 379 17.75 -2.00 -16.69
CA LEU A 379 16.72 -1.10 -17.20
C LEU A 379 16.85 0.29 -16.58
N ALA A 380 17.10 0.37 -15.27
CA ALA A 380 17.34 1.63 -14.58
C ALA A 380 18.52 2.40 -15.20
N VAL A 381 19.67 1.75 -15.42
CA VAL A 381 20.83 2.35 -16.08
C VAL A 381 20.49 2.83 -17.51
N ARG A 382 19.76 2.03 -18.30
CA ARG A 382 19.33 2.43 -19.66
C ARG A 382 18.38 3.63 -19.65
N LEU A 383 17.46 3.69 -18.66
CA LEU A 383 16.55 4.83 -18.50
C LEU A 383 17.32 6.10 -18.15
N VAL A 384 18.27 6.01 -17.21
CA VAL A 384 19.15 7.12 -16.84
C VAL A 384 19.98 7.59 -18.05
N ALA A 385 20.59 6.67 -18.78
CA ALA A 385 21.40 7.00 -19.94
C ALA A 385 20.60 7.66 -21.09
N ARG A 386 19.35 7.24 -21.30
CA ARG A 386 18.47 7.79 -22.34
C ARG A 386 17.67 9.01 -21.91
N HIS A 387 17.44 9.17 -20.61
CA HIS A 387 16.62 10.23 -20.03
C HIS A 387 17.28 10.78 -18.75
N PRO A 388 18.49 11.39 -18.87
CA PRO A 388 19.26 11.85 -17.70
C PRO A 388 18.49 12.85 -16.84
N LEU A 389 17.59 13.63 -17.44
CA LEU A 389 16.77 14.61 -16.73
C LEU A 389 15.86 13.99 -15.66
N LEU A 390 15.49 12.70 -15.78
CA LEU A 390 14.68 12.01 -14.78
C LEU A 390 15.44 11.73 -13.47
N VAL A 391 16.78 11.83 -13.47
CA VAL A 391 17.64 11.52 -12.32
C VAL A 391 18.72 12.59 -12.05
N LEU A 392 18.69 13.72 -12.75
CA LEU A 392 19.61 14.83 -12.50
C LEU A 392 19.45 15.33 -11.06
N GLY A 393 20.57 15.42 -10.36
CA GLY A 393 20.63 15.81 -8.95
C GLY A 393 20.63 14.63 -7.96
N GLU A 394 20.07 13.47 -8.31
CA GLU A 394 19.91 12.32 -7.41
C GLU A 394 20.74 11.08 -7.83
N GLY A 395 21.65 11.24 -8.79
CA GLY A 395 22.39 10.12 -9.39
C GLY A 395 23.09 9.21 -8.36
N ARG A 396 23.69 9.78 -7.28
CA ARG A 396 24.36 9.00 -6.23
C ARG A 396 23.35 8.23 -5.36
N ARG A 397 22.24 8.85 -4.99
CA ARG A 397 21.16 8.22 -4.20
C ARG A 397 20.48 7.12 -5.02
N PHE A 398 20.19 7.39 -6.30
CA PHE A 398 19.61 6.41 -7.22
C PHE A 398 20.51 5.19 -7.43
N VAL A 399 21.83 5.40 -7.63
CA VAL A 399 22.81 4.32 -7.77
C VAL A 399 22.90 3.50 -6.49
N ARG A 400 23.00 4.14 -5.31
CA ARG A 400 23.00 3.42 -4.01
C ARG A 400 21.72 2.60 -3.82
N ALA A 401 20.54 3.19 -4.01
CA ALA A 401 19.27 2.49 -3.94
C ALA A 401 19.20 1.30 -4.93
N SER A 402 19.77 1.47 -6.15
CA SER A 402 19.81 0.43 -7.17
C SER A 402 20.78 -0.71 -6.84
N LEU A 403 21.79 -0.45 -6.01
CA LEU A 403 22.78 -1.45 -5.57
C LEU A 403 22.41 -2.10 -4.24
N GLY A 404 21.32 -1.66 -3.59
CA GLY A 404 20.91 -2.19 -2.29
C GLY A 404 21.78 -1.69 -1.13
N ARG A 405 22.39 -0.52 -1.28
CA ARG A 405 23.26 0.13 -0.28
C ARG A 405 22.66 1.45 0.20
#